data_d491703caf133d8dc47855f83d464448
#
_entry.id   d491703caf133d8dc47855f83d464448
#
_cell.length_a   1.000
_cell.length_b   1.000
_cell.length_c   1.000
_cell.angle_alpha   90.00
_cell.angle_beta   90.00
_cell.angle_gamma   90.00
#
_symmetry.space_group_name_H-M   'P 1'
#
loop_
_entity.id
_entity.type
_entity.pdbx_description
1 polymer ?
#
loop_
_entity_poly.entity_id
_entity_poly.type
_entity_poly.pdbx_seq_one_letter_code
_entity_poly.pdbx_strand_id
1 'polypeptide(L)'
;SVGIVRLSGVDAVAIARQIFRTPGKQEWESHRILYGYVRHPETDATIDEALLLIMRSPRSYTREDVVEIHSHGGIILVQQILQLCVEQGAKVAEPGEFTLRAFLNGRIDLTQAESISDLVGALSPAAAQTAIAGLQGKLRQPIGQLRSQALDLLAEIEARIDFE
;
A
#
# COMPACT_ATOMS: atom_id res chain seq x y z
N SER A 1 18.72 12.44 -3.99
CA SER A 1 17.31 11.99 -4.09
C SER A 1 17.23 10.49 -3.88
N VAL A 2 16.06 10.01 -3.45
CA VAL A 2 15.77 8.58 -3.28
C VAL A 2 14.60 8.22 -4.18
N GLY A 3 14.73 7.12 -4.93
CA GLY A 3 13.65 6.50 -5.68
C GLY A 3 13.14 5.27 -4.97
N ILE A 4 11.84 5.01 -5.04
CA ILE A 4 11.21 3.85 -4.40
C ILE A 4 10.41 3.08 -5.44
N VAL A 5 10.71 1.79 -5.58
CA VAL A 5 9.87 0.83 -6.30
C VAL A 5 9.21 -0.08 -5.27
N ARG A 6 7.87 -0.12 -5.28
CA ARG A 6 7.07 -0.90 -4.33
C ARG A 6 6.39 -2.06 -5.05
N LEU A 7 6.48 -3.23 -4.47
CA LEU A 7 5.78 -4.45 -4.86
C LEU A 7 4.75 -4.82 -3.79
N SER A 8 3.58 -5.33 -4.20
CA SER A 8 2.57 -5.88 -3.30
C SER A 8 1.95 -7.13 -3.90
N GLY A 9 1.80 -8.18 -3.10
CA GLY A 9 1.20 -9.45 -3.51
C GLY A 9 1.96 -10.65 -3.00
N VAL A 10 1.43 -11.84 -3.25
CA VAL A 10 1.98 -13.12 -2.75
C VAL A 10 3.40 -13.38 -3.26
N ASP A 11 3.74 -12.90 -4.46
CA ASP A 11 5.04 -13.11 -5.09
C ASP A 11 6.02 -11.96 -4.89
N ALA A 12 5.63 -10.89 -4.17
CA ALA A 12 6.47 -9.70 -4.00
C ALA A 12 7.89 -10.00 -3.50
N VAL A 13 8.00 -10.88 -2.51
CA VAL A 13 9.30 -11.27 -1.95
C VAL A 13 10.06 -12.22 -2.87
N ALA A 14 9.36 -13.11 -3.59
CA ALA A 14 9.99 -14.01 -4.54
C ALA A 14 10.61 -13.22 -5.71
N ILE A 15 9.89 -12.24 -6.25
CA ILE A 15 10.37 -11.32 -7.29
C ILE A 15 11.59 -10.53 -6.79
N ALA A 16 11.49 -9.93 -5.60
CA ALA A 16 12.60 -9.17 -5.03
C ALA A 16 13.87 -10.03 -4.87
N ARG A 17 13.74 -11.31 -4.49
CA ARG A 17 14.87 -12.24 -4.36
C ARG A 17 15.60 -12.52 -5.68
N GLN A 18 14.92 -12.38 -6.80
CA GLN A 18 15.54 -12.60 -8.12
C GLN A 18 16.45 -11.45 -8.53
N ILE A 19 16.14 -10.23 -8.10
CA ILE A 19 16.82 -9.00 -8.53
C ILE A 19 17.67 -8.34 -7.42
N PHE A 20 17.59 -8.81 -6.17
CA PHE A 20 18.31 -8.19 -5.05
C PHE A 20 19.29 -9.17 -4.41
N ARG A 21 20.52 -8.73 -4.20
CA ARG A 21 21.59 -9.51 -3.56
C ARG A 21 22.11 -8.77 -2.33
N THR A 22 22.15 -9.47 -1.21
CA THR A 22 22.71 -8.96 0.05
C THR A 22 24.14 -9.43 0.25
N PRO A 23 25.07 -8.57 0.71
CA PRO A 23 26.39 -9.03 1.14
C PRO A 23 26.24 -9.84 2.45
N GLY A 24 26.87 -11.00 2.48
CA GLY A 24 26.83 -11.90 3.64
C GLY A 24 25.44 -12.54 3.88
N LYS A 25 25.25 -13.05 5.07
CA LYS A 25 23.97 -13.65 5.49
C LYS A 25 23.09 -12.57 6.13
N GLN A 26 22.08 -12.10 5.42
CA GLN A 26 21.02 -11.26 5.96
C GLN A 26 19.70 -12.01 5.87
N GLU A 27 18.95 -11.99 6.96
CA GLU A 27 17.66 -12.69 7.05
C GLU A 27 16.56 -11.84 6.44
N TRP A 28 15.77 -12.44 5.54
CA TRP A 28 14.64 -11.81 4.85
C TRP A 28 13.36 -11.86 5.70
N GLU A 29 13.46 -11.31 6.91
CA GLU A 29 12.37 -11.26 7.87
C GLU A 29 11.48 -10.03 7.65
N SER A 30 10.27 -10.12 8.16
CA SER A 30 9.32 -8.99 8.16
C SER A 30 9.81 -7.84 9.02
N HIS A 31 9.60 -6.61 8.53
CA HIS A 31 10.00 -5.36 9.19
C HIS A 31 11.52 -5.23 9.37
N ARG A 32 12.26 -5.80 8.44
CA ARG A 32 13.71 -5.64 8.33
C ARG A 32 14.04 -4.77 7.13
N ILE A 33 15.14 -4.03 7.27
CA ILE A 33 15.79 -3.30 6.19
C ILE A 33 17.07 -4.06 5.86
N LEU A 34 17.18 -4.47 4.61
CA LEU A 34 18.37 -5.14 4.09
C LEU A 34 19.16 -4.16 3.25
N TYR A 35 20.46 -4.13 3.44
CA TYR A 35 21.38 -3.45 2.54
C TYR A 35 21.84 -4.43 1.46
N GLY A 36 21.97 -3.95 0.22
CA GLY A 36 22.44 -4.80 -0.87
C GLY A 36 22.48 -4.09 -2.22
N TYR A 37 22.44 -4.90 -3.25
CA TYR A 37 22.58 -4.47 -4.64
C TYR A 37 21.40 -4.98 -5.47
N VAL A 38 20.82 -4.10 -6.27
CA VAL A 38 19.92 -4.52 -7.35
C VAL A 38 20.80 -5.03 -8.49
N ARG A 39 20.54 -6.26 -8.93
CA ARG A 39 21.29 -6.91 -10.01
C ARG A 39 20.36 -7.46 -11.08
N HIS A 40 20.83 -7.42 -12.30
CA HIS A 40 20.16 -8.07 -13.41
C HIS A 40 20.25 -9.59 -13.25
N PRO A 41 19.12 -10.33 -13.27
CA PRO A 41 19.11 -11.75 -12.92
C PRO A 41 19.93 -12.64 -13.87
N GLU A 42 20.01 -12.29 -15.17
CA GLU A 42 20.72 -13.09 -16.17
C GLU A 42 22.19 -12.71 -16.31
N THR A 43 22.50 -11.41 -16.29
CA THR A 43 23.86 -10.91 -16.55
C THR A 43 24.67 -10.70 -15.27
N ASP A 44 24.02 -10.75 -14.10
CA ASP A 44 24.57 -10.40 -12.78
C ASP A 44 25.18 -8.98 -12.71
N ALA A 45 24.87 -8.13 -13.69
CA ALA A 45 25.31 -6.74 -13.71
C ALA A 45 24.65 -5.96 -12.57
N THR A 46 25.47 -5.23 -11.81
CA THR A 46 24.94 -4.35 -10.75
C THR A 46 24.28 -3.13 -11.38
N ILE A 47 23.02 -2.89 -11.00
CA ILE A 47 22.21 -1.74 -11.42
C ILE A 47 22.38 -0.61 -10.41
N ASP A 48 22.23 -0.92 -9.12
CA ASP A 48 22.34 0.07 -8.05
C ASP A 48 22.66 -0.58 -6.71
N GLU A 49 23.18 0.22 -5.80
CA GLU A 49 23.27 -0.05 -4.37
C GLU A 49 22.01 0.49 -3.69
N ALA A 50 21.30 -0.36 -2.94
CA ALA A 50 19.97 -0.03 -2.47
C ALA A 50 19.65 -0.62 -1.10
N LEU A 51 18.58 -0.11 -0.49
CA LEU A 51 17.95 -0.70 0.68
C LEU A 51 16.68 -1.43 0.25
N LEU A 52 16.40 -2.56 0.86
CA LEU A 52 15.20 -3.33 0.63
C LEU A 52 14.44 -3.50 1.96
N LEU A 53 13.19 -3.03 1.98
CA LEU A 53 12.28 -3.19 3.11
C LEU A 53 11.31 -4.31 2.84
N ILE A 54 11.05 -5.15 3.85
CA ILE A 54 10.13 -6.28 3.76
C ILE A 54 9.05 -6.12 4.81
N MET A 55 7.80 -6.20 4.38
CA MET A 55 6.62 -6.22 5.24
C MET A 55 5.74 -7.41 4.86
N ARG A 56 5.70 -8.42 5.72
CA ARG A 56 4.90 -9.63 5.48
C ARG A 56 3.44 -9.41 5.88
N SER A 57 2.56 -10.02 5.13
CA SER A 57 1.15 -10.15 5.46
C SER A 57 0.96 -10.66 6.90
N PRO A 58 -0.03 -10.15 7.65
CA PRO A 58 -0.94 -9.05 7.31
C PRO A 58 -0.42 -7.65 7.72
N ARG A 59 0.81 -7.53 8.22
CA ARG A 59 1.39 -6.29 8.74
C ARG A 59 2.07 -5.48 7.64
N SER A 60 1.27 -5.00 6.67
CA SER A 60 1.71 -4.15 5.56
C SER A 60 0.62 -3.15 5.19
N TYR A 61 0.91 -2.25 4.25
CA TYR A 61 -0.07 -1.27 3.77
C TYR A 61 -1.29 -1.93 3.11
N THR A 62 -1.07 -2.96 2.30
CA THR A 62 -2.14 -3.67 1.57
C THR A 62 -2.66 -4.91 2.31
N ARG A 63 -2.09 -5.27 3.48
CA ARG A 63 -2.23 -6.58 4.13
C ARG A 63 -1.76 -7.76 3.29
N GLU A 64 -1.07 -7.52 2.20
CA GLU A 64 -0.34 -8.52 1.42
C GLU A 64 1.15 -8.48 1.79
N ASP A 65 1.98 -9.35 1.22
CA ASP A 65 3.42 -9.18 1.29
C ASP A 65 3.80 -7.92 0.49
N VAL A 66 4.53 -7.01 1.11
CA VAL A 66 5.00 -5.79 0.48
C VAL A 66 6.53 -5.72 0.58
N VAL A 67 7.15 -5.37 -0.54
CA VAL A 67 8.59 -5.07 -0.61
C VAL A 67 8.77 -3.68 -1.19
N GLU A 68 9.67 -2.90 -0.59
CA GLU A 68 10.11 -1.62 -1.14
C GLU A 68 11.62 -1.68 -1.43
N ILE A 69 12.00 -1.29 -2.63
CA ILE A 69 13.39 -1.13 -3.05
C ILE A 69 13.66 0.37 -3.09
N HIS A 70 14.51 0.84 -2.18
CA HIS A 70 14.92 2.23 -2.07
C HIS A 70 16.28 2.40 -2.75
N SER A 71 16.27 2.95 -3.93
CA SER A 71 17.42 3.18 -4.80
C SER A 71 17.83 4.65 -4.83
N HIS A 72 18.92 4.96 -5.49
CA HIS A 72 19.25 6.32 -5.86
C HIS A 72 18.15 6.88 -6.82
N GLY A 73 17.76 8.14 -6.62
CA GLY A 73 16.55 8.73 -7.20
C GLY A 73 16.71 9.29 -8.63
N GLY A 74 17.44 8.60 -9.50
CA GLY A 74 17.45 8.91 -10.93
C GLY A 74 16.26 8.27 -11.64
N ILE A 75 15.56 9.02 -12.52
CA ILE A 75 14.38 8.51 -13.22
C ILE A 75 14.69 7.24 -14.05
N ILE A 76 15.86 7.20 -14.73
CA ILE A 76 16.29 6.05 -15.53
C ILE A 76 16.51 4.84 -14.64
N LEU A 77 17.12 5.04 -13.47
CA LEU A 77 17.44 3.98 -12.53
C LEU A 77 16.17 3.36 -11.94
N VAL A 78 15.23 4.20 -11.51
CA VAL A 78 13.93 3.73 -11.00
C VAL A 78 13.15 2.98 -12.08
N GLN A 79 13.17 3.46 -13.33
CA GLN A 79 12.54 2.77 -14.45
C GLN A 79 13.20 1.41 -14.74
N GLN A 80 14.53 1.31 -14.67
CA GLN A 80 15.23 0.03 -14.85
C GLN A 80 14.83 -0.97 -13.76
N ILE A 81 14.78 -0.55 -12.49
CA ILE A 81 14.36 -1.42 -11.38
C ILE A 81 12.92 -1.86 -11.55
N LEU A 82 12.02 -0.94 -11.94
CA LEU A 82 10.63 -1.27 -12.22
C LEU A 82 10.51 -2.29 -13.35
N GLN A 83 11.25 -2.07 -14.43
CA GLN A 83 11.27 -2.98 -15.58
C GLN A 83 11.76 -4.39 -15.18
N LEU A 84 12.81 -4.49 -14.38
CA LEU A 84 13.27 -5.78 -13.85
C LEU A 84 12.19 -6.48 -13.03
N CYS A 85 11.45 -5.76 -12.19
CA CYS A 85 10.34 -6.35 -11.44
C CYS A 85 9.27 -6.90 -12.38
N VAL A 86 8.94 -6.18 -13.45
CA VAL A 86 7.95 -6.62 -14.45
C VAL A 86 8.45 -7.86 -15.21
N GLU A 87 9.70 -7.91 -15.60
CA GLU A 87 10.33 -9.08 -16.26
C GLU A 87 10.31 -10.32 -15.36
N GLN A 88 10.34 -10.12 -14.03
CA GLN A 88 10.22 -11.22 -13.07
C GLN A 88 8.77 -11.54 -12.68
N GLY A 89 7.77 -10.99 -13.40
CA GLY A 89 6.37 -11.35 -13.28
C GLY A 89 5.50 -10.36 -12.51
N ALA A 90 6.03 -9.21 -12.10
CA ALA A 90 5.19 -8.15 -11.56
C ALA A 90 4.37 -7.46 -12.64
N LYS A 91 3.24 -6.89 -12.25
CA LYS A 91 2.42 -6.01 -13.08
C LYS A 91 2.54 -4.58 -12.58
N VAL A 92 2.63 -3.62 -13.50
CA VAL A 92 2.59 -2.20 -13.14
C VAL A 92 1.23 -1.89 -12.53
N ALA A 93 1.23 -1.28 -11.34
CA ALA A 93 0.01 -0.94 -10.63
C ALA A 93 -0.69 0.26 -11.29
N GLU A 94 -2.02 0.20 -11.29
CA GLU A 94 -2.86 1.34 -11.68
C GLU A 94 -2.85 2.42 -10.59
N PRO A 95 -3.12 3.70 -10.95
CA PRO A 95 -3.25 4.76 -9.95
C PRO A 95 -4.26 4.39 -8.85
N GLY A 96 -3.84 4.49 -7.58
CA GLY A 96 -4.67 4.16 -6.43
C GLY A 96 -4.79 2.66 -6.10
N GLU A 97 -4.19 1.74 -6.88
CA GLU A 97 -4.35 0.30 -6.70
C GLU A 97 -3.90 -0.19 -5.31
N PHE A 98 -2.83 0.35 -4.74
CA PHE A 98 -2.39 -0.02 -3.39
C PHE A 98 -3.44 0.33 -2.33
N THR A 99 -4.08 1.49 -2.45
CA THR A 99 -5.16 1.92 -1.55
C THR A 99 -6.41 1.08 -1.74
N LEU A 100 -6.75 0.75 -2.99
CA LEU A 100 -7.85 -0.18 -3.31
C LEU A 100 -7.62 -1.56 -2.66
N ARG A 101 -6.42 -2.12 -2.78
CA ARG A 101 -6.07 -3.39 -2.12
C ARG A 101 -6.14 -3.30 -0.60
N ALA A 102 -5.69 -2.20 -0.01
CA ALA A 102 -5.82 -1.95 1.43
C ALA A 102 -7.29 -1.94 1.88
N PHE A 103 -8.18 -1.36 1.08
CA PHE A 103 -9.63 -1.36 1.32
C PHE A 103 -10.22 -2.77 1.15
N LEU A 104 -9.96 -3.46 0.05
CA LEU A 104 -10.48 -4.80 -0.22
C LEU A 104 -10.03 -5.83 0.83
N ASN A 105 -8.81 -5.69 1.34
CA ASN A 105 -8.26 -6.54 2.39
C ASN A 105 -8.67 -6.07 3.81
N GLY A 106 -9.57 -5.12 3.92
CA GLY A 106 -10.16 -4.67 5.18
C GLY A 106 -9.20 -3.95 6.13
N ARG A 107 -8.09 -3.37 5.61
CA ARG A 107 -7.19 -2.54 6.41
C ARG A 107 -7.77 -1.15 6.70
N ILE A 108 -8.39 -0.57 5.70
CA ILE A 108 -9.04 0.74 5.75
C ILE A 108 -10.49 0.62 5.28
N ASP A 109 -11.34 1.53 5.70
CA ASP A 109 -12.69 1.68 5.16
C ASP A 109 -12.73 2.65 3.96
N LEU A 110 -13.91 2.79 3.34
CA LEU A 110 -14.07 3.61 2.14
C LEU A 110 -13.78 5.09 2.43
N THR A 111 -14.23 5.61 3.59
CA THR A 111 -14.01 7.01 3.96
C THR A 111 -12.54 7.30 4.20
N GLN A 112 -11.79 6.34 4.73
CA GLN A 112 -10.35 6.42 4.88
C GLN A 112 -9.63 6.37 3.52
N ALA A 113 -10.11 5.53 2.59
CA ALA A 113 -9.55 5.45 1.24
C ALA A 113 -9.75 6.76 0.46
N GLU A 114 -10.91 7.38 0.55
CA GLU A 114 -11.19 8.71 0.01
C GLU A 114 -10.28 9.78 0.63
N SER A 115 -10.13 9.74 1.96
CA SER A 115 -9.26 10.69 2.67
C SER A 115 -7.79 10.58 2.27
N ILE A 116 -7.30 9.40 1.85
CA ILE A 116 -5.95 9.26 1.29
C ILE A 116 -5.83 10.00 -0.05
N SER A 117 -6.84 9.89 -0.91
CA SER A 117 -6.89 10.64 -2.18
C SER A 117 -6.88 12.15 -1.94
N ASP A 118 -7.71 12.62 -0.99
CA ASP A 118 -7.78 14.03 -0.62
C ASP A 118 -6.46 14.53 -0.02
N LEU A 119 -5.80 13.72 0.79
CA LEU A 119 -4.51 14.06 1.39
C LEU A 119 -3.41 14.24 0.33
N VAL A 120 -3.36 13.32 -0.63
CA VAL A 120 -2.38 13.39 -1.73
C VAL A 120 -2.68 14.58 -2.66
N GLY A 121 -3.96 14.90 -2.89
CA GLY A 121 -4.40 16.03 -3.70
C GLY A 121 -4.46 17.38 -2.97
N ALA A 122 -4.13 17.43 -1.67
CA ALA A 122 -4.28 18.64 -0.86
C ALA A 122 -3.35 19.76 -1.32
N LEU A 123 -3.93 20.92 -1.64
CA LEU A 123 -3.20 22.13 -2.08
C LEU A 123 -2.97 23.14 -0.94
N SER A 124 -3.41 22.85 0.28
CA SER A 124 -3.22 23.70 1.44
C SER A 124 -3.04 22.89 2.72
N PRO A 125 -2.35 23.44 3.73
CA PRO A 125 -2.22 22.78 5.04
C PRO A 125 -3.58 22.47 5.70
N ALA A 126 -4.57 23.34 5.55
CA ALA A 126 -5.92 23.14 6.07
C ALA A 126 -6.62 21.94 5.40
N ALA A 127 -6.53 21.81 4.07
CA ALA A 127 -7.08 20.67 3.34
C ALA A 127 -6.39 19.36 3.77
N ALA A 128 -5.07 19.35 3.90
CA ALA A 128 -4.32 18.20 4.39
C ALA A 128 -4.76 17.79 5.82
N GLN A 129 -4.98 18.77 6.69
CA GLN A 129 -5.42 18.51 8.07
C GLN A 129 -6.82 17.90 8.13
N THR A 130 -7.73 18.34 7.26
CA THR A 130 -9.07 17.77 7.11
C THR A 130 -9.01 16.31 6.63
N ALA A 131 -8.21 16.04 5.61
CA ALA A 131 -8.00 14.70 5.09
C ALA A 131 -7.38 13.76 6.15
N ILE A 132 -6.42 14.24 6.95
CA ILE A 132 -5.85 13.47 8.07
C ILE A 132 -6.91 13.10 9.10
N ALA A 133 -7.84 14.02 9.42
CA ALA A 133 -8.94 13.74 10.34
C ALA A 133 -9.86 12.62 9.83
N GLY A 134 -10.16 12.60 8.53
CA GLY A 134 -10.89 11.52 7.86
C GLY A 134 -10.12 10.20 7.93
N LEU A 135 -8.82 10.22 7.60
CA LEU A 135 -7.94 9.05 7.67
C LEU A 135 -7.87 8.43 9.08
N GLN A 136 -7.95 9.25 10.13
CA GLN A 136 -8.01 8.80 11.52
C GLN A 136 -9.37 8.18 11.90
N GLY A 137 -10.32 8.10 10.97
CA GLY A 137 -11.63 7.49 11.20
C GLY A 137 -12.60 8.36 12.02
N LYS A 138 -12.34 9.65 12.16
CA LYS A 138 -13.22 10.56 12.90
C LYS A 138 -14.63 10.67 12.31
N LEU A 139 -14.80 10.38 11.02
CA LEU A 139 -16.10 10.35 10.34
C LEU A 139 -16.83 9.02 10.52
N ARG A 140 -16.11 7.93 10.77
CA ARG A 140 -16.69 6.58 10.87
C ARG A 140 -17.73 6.46 11.98
N GLN A 141 -17.44 7.03 13.14
CA GLN A 141 -18.30 6.93 14.32
C GLN A 141 -19.63 7.70 14.16
N PRO A 142 -19.64 8.98 13.74
CA PRO A 142 -20.89 9.70 13.45
C PRO A 142 -21.72 9.05 12.35
N ILE A 143 -21.10 8.61 11.26
CA ILE A 143 -21.79 7.93 10.15
C ILE A 143 -22.41 6.61 10.62
N GLY A 144 -21.68 5.82 11.42
CA GLY A 144 -22.17 4.59 12.00
C GLY A 144 -23.40 4.82 12.91
N GLN A 145 -23.37 5.85 13.73
CA GLN A 145 -24.50 6.24 14.58
C GLN A 145 -25.73 6.65 13.76
N LEU A 146 -25.54 7.51 12.74
CA LEU A 146 -26.62 7.92 11.84
C LEU A 146 -27.23 6.72 11.11
N ARG A 147 -26.39 5.80 10.61
CA ARG A 147 -26.86 4.57 9.97
C ARG A 147 -27.69 3.71 10.92
N SER A 148 -27.23 3.52 12.17
CA SER A 148 -27.98 2.75 13.17
C SER A 148 -29.34 3.38 13.44
N GLN A 149 -29.39 4.69 13.69
CA GLN A 149 -30.62 5.42 13.92
C GLN A 149 -31.61 5.32 12.74
N ALA A 150 -31.10 5.40 11.50
CA ALA A 150 -31.90 5.24 10.30
C ALA A 150 -32.48 3.81 10.17
N LEU A 151 -31.71 2.79 10.51
CA LEU A 151 -32.15 1.40 10.49
C LEU A 151 -33.19 1.12 11.60
N ASP A 152 -32.99 1.67 12.79
CA ASP A 152 -33.95 1.54 13.90
C ASP A 152 -35.31 2.19 13.54
N LEU A 153 -35.26 3.37 12.92
CA LEU A 153 -36.48 4.06 12.44
C LEU A 153 -37.17 3.27 11.33
N LEU A 154 -36.42 2.70 10.39
CA LEU A 154 -36.97 1.87 9.33
C LEU A 154 -37.65 0.64 9.89
N ALA A 155 -37.03 -0.06 10.84
CA ALA A 155 -37.62 -1.22 11.51
C ALA A 155 -38.93 -0.86 12.26
N GLU A 156 -38.97 0.32 12.92
CA GLU A 156 -40.19 0.80 13.58
C GLU A 156 -41.32 1.07 12.58
N ILE A 157 -41.00 1.66 11.42
CA ILE A 157 -42.01 1.94 10.36
C ILE A 157 -42.51 0.61 9.77
N GLU A 158 -41.62 -0.33 9.45
CA GLU A 158 -42.01 -1.65 8.91
C GLU A 158 -42.90 -2.40 9.89
N ALA A 159 -42.53 -2.43 11.19
CA ALA A 159 -43.36 -3.05 12.22
C ALA A 159 -44.78 -2.44 12.33
N ARG A 160 -44.91 -1.12 12.12
CA ARG A 160 -46.25 -0.47 12.14
C ARG A 160 -47.08 -0.80 10.90
N ILE A 161 -46.43 -0.98 9.75
CA ILE A 161 -47.13 -1.35 8.49
C ILE A 161 -47.60 -2.80 8.54
N ASP A 162 -46.80 -3.71 9.11
CA ASP A 162 -47.14 -5.14 9.16
C ASP A 162 -48.17 -5.51 10.23
N PHE A 163 -48.43 -4.63 11.20
CA PHE A 163 -49.37 -4.87 12.31
C PHE A 163 -50.62 -3.95 12.30
N GLU A 164 -50.88 -3.20 11.21
CA GLU A 164 -52.17 -2.58 10.91
C GLU A 164 -52.97 -3.50 9.95
#